data_49ce5ae9ef45b4a22bc82fc1332bf363
#
_entry.id   49ce5ae9ef45b4a22bc82fc1332bf363
#
_cell.length_a   1.000
_cell.length_b   1.000
_cell.length_c   1.000
_cell.angle_alpha   90.00
_cell.angle_beta   90.00
_cell.angle_gamma   90.00
#
_symmetry.space_group_name_H-M   'P 1'
#
loop_
_entity.id
_entity.type
_entity.pdbx_description
1 polymer ?
#
loop_
_entity_poly.entity_id
_entity_poly.type
_entity_poly.pdbx_seq_one_letter_code
_entity_poly.pdbx_strand_id
1 'polypeptide(L)'
;VTGPALAVATVEVPDPGDLLARLPGPAALAWVRRGDGLVGWGEAARLTLPAGTDRFTAGEKWLRELFDDARVTDEVRVPGSGPVALGSFTFDPACEGSVLIVPRVLLARRDGRSWLTTIGGRGAPAALDQLPAPAPVTAPGQVRWSDGSLSAPQWEQAVAAAVAAIRAGALSKVVLARDLRALASGPIDPRLLLTRLAARYPDCYAFSCAGLVGATPELYIRRTGDRVTSLVLAGTAPRGGSPAADDALGAGLLASPKNVEEHGYAVAAVRAALAPLCAELSVAPAPALLR
;
A
#
# COMPACT_ATOMS: atom_id res chain seq x y z
N VAL A 1 -26.09 7.75 -0.27
CA VAL A 1 -25.92 6.52 -1.09
C VAL A 1 -27.31 5.91 -1.29
N THR A 2 -27.91 5.97 -2.49
CA THR A 2 -29.29 5.52 -2.78
C THR A 2 -29.36 4.09 -3.36
N GLY A 3 -28.46 3.22 -2.96
CA GLY A 3 -28.46 1.80 -3.35
C GLY A 3 -29.01 0.90 -2.24
N PRO A 4 -29.35 -0.38 -2.54
CA PRO A 4 -29.72 -1.33 -1.50
C PRO A 4 -28.54 -1.53 -0.53
N ALA A 5 -28.86 -1.73 0.76
CA ALA A 5 -27.89 -2.01 1.80
C ALA A 5 -26.99 -3.21 1.40
N LEU A 6 -25.68 -3.08 1.63
CA LEU A 6 -24.76 -4.15 1.35
C LEU A 6 -25.04 -5.37 2.23
N ALA A 7 -25.06 -6.56 1.64
CA ALA A 7 -25.06 -7.82 2.36
C ALA A 7 -23.63 -8.38 2.37
N VAL A 8 -23.04 -8.45 3.54
CA VAL A 8 -21.65 -8.89 3.75
C VAL A 8 -21.66 -10.20 4.51
N ALA A 9 -20.99 -11.21 3.99
CA ALA A 9 -20.78 -12.48 4.67
C ALA A 9 -19.28 -12.80 4.72
N THR A 10 -18.79 -13.14 5.92
CA THR A 10 -17.41 -13.58 6.14
C THR A 10 -17.42 -14.95 6.79
N VAL A 11 -16.75 -15.90 6.17
CA VAL A 11 -16.61 -17.28 6.64
C VAL A 11 -15.14 -17.68 6.71
N GLU A 12 -14.78 -18.54 7.67
CA GLU A 12 -13.46 -19.14 7.71
C GLU A 12 -13.32 -20.18 6.59
N VAL A 13 -12.16 -20.20 5.93
CA VAL A 13 -11.87 -21.14 4.85
C VAL A 13 -10.54 -21.84 5.09
N PRO A 14 -10.30 -23.03 4.50
CA PRO A 14 -8.99 -23.66 4.50
C PRO A 14 -7.91 -22.74 3.92
N ASP A 15 -6.63 -23.03 4.19
CA ASP A 15 -5.52 -22.26 3.63
C ASP A 15 -5.63 -22.19 2.10
N PRO A 16 -5.78 -20.99 1.52
CA PRO A 16 -5.89 -20.82 0.07
C PRO A 16 -4.56 -21.01 -0.67
N GLY A 17 -3.45 -21.20 0.03
CA GLY A 17 -2.11 -21.17 -0.53
C GLY A 17 -1.65 -19.73 -0.82
N ASP A 18 -1.01 -19.50 -1.95
CA ASP A 18 -0.58 -18.17 -2.36
C ASP A 18 -1.80 -17.28 -2.70
N LEU A 19 -2.01 -16.24 -1.91
CA LEU A 19 -3.12 -15.30 -2.10
C LEU A 19 -3.07 -14.61 -3.47
N LEU A 20 -1.89 -14.22 -3.95
CA LEU A 20 -1.76 -13.54 -5.23
C LEU A 20 -2.11 -14.46 -6.41
N ALA A 21 -1.84 -15.76 -6.27
CA ALA A 21 -2.21 -16.74 -7.27
C ALA A 21 -3.75 -16.97 -7.37
N ARG A 22 -4.53 -16.49 -6.40
CA ARG A 22 -6.00 -16.58 -6.40
C ARG A 22 -6.69 -15.46 -7.15
N LEU A 23 -5.98 -14.42 -7.55
CA LEU A 23 -6.54 -13.28 -8.27
C LEU A 23 -7.03 -13.72 -9.66
N PRO A 24 -8.33 -13.58 -9.97
CA PRO A 24 -8.90 -14.13 -11.21
C PRO A 24 -8.52 -13.32 -12.46
N GLY A 25 -8.15 -12.06 -12.33
CA GLY A 25 -7.88 -11.19 -13.47
C GLY A 25 -7.11 -9.92 -13.10
N PRO A 26 -6.88 -9.02 -14.08
CA PRO A 26 -6.04 -7.85 -13.90
C PRO A 26 -6.65 -6.75 -13.02
N ALA A 27 -7.96 -6.73 -12.80
CA ALA A 27 -8.61 -5.80 -11.87
C ALA A 27 -8.38 -6.25 -10.41
N ALA A 28 -7.10 -6.35 -10.04
CA ALA A 28 -6.65 -6.89 -8.76
C ALA A 28 -6.57 -5.80 -7.68
N LEU A 29 -7.12 -6.10 -6.52
CA LEU A 29 -6.86 -5.39 -5.27
C LEU A 29 -5.98 -6.29 -4.41
N ALA A 30 -4.91 -5.76 -3.84
CA ALA A 30 -4.00 -6.55 -3.02
C ALA A 30 -3.30 -5.71 -1.97
N TRP A 31 -3.07 -6.33 -0.81
CA TRP A 31 -2.20 -5.84 0.25
C TRP A 31 -1.62 -7.06 0.98
N VAL A 32 -0.44 -7.50 0.55
CA VAL A 32 0.16 -8.76 1.00
C VAL A 32 1.59 -8.55 1.45
N ARG A 33 1.98 -9.20 2.54
CA ARG A 33 3.35 -9.22 3.07
C ARG A 33 3.66 -10.58 3.68
N ARG A 34 4.78 -11.21 3.30
CA ARG A 34 5.20 -12.54 3.78
C ARG A 34 4.11 -13.61 3.61
N GLY A 35 3.33 -13.49 2.55
CA GLY A 35 2.21 -14.40 2.28
C GLY A 35 0.92 -14.11 3.05
N ASP A 36 0.95 -13.30 4.11
CA ASP A 36 -0.23 -12.82 4.82
C ASP A 36 -0.76 -11.51 4.21
N GLY A 37 -2.04 -11.26 4.40
CA GLY A 37 -2.71 -10.06 3.92
C GLY A 37 -4.04 -10.36 3.28
N LEU A 38 -4.41 -9.58 2.27
CA LEU A 38 -5.68 -9.69 1.60
C LEU A 38 -5.55 -9.44 0.10
N VAL A 39 -6.38 -10.15 -0.66
CA VAL A 39 -6.59 -9.92 -2.09
C VAL A 39 -8.08 -9.83 -2.37
N GLY A 40 -8.47 -8.96 -3.31
CA GLY A 40 -9.86 -8.76 -3.63
C GLY A 40 -10.08 -8.50 -5.12
N TRP A 41 -11.31 -8.69 -5.56
CA TRP A 41 -11.73 -8.43 -6.93
C TRP A 41 -13.22 -8.14 -7.03
N GLY A 42 -13.62 -7.64 -8.19
CA GLY A 42 -14.94 -7.08 -8.40
C GLY A 42 -15.16 -5.80 -7.57
N GLU A 43 -16.17 -5.06 -7.89
CA GLU A 43 -16.52 -3.83 -7.19
C GLU A 43 -17.95 -3.94 -6.65
N ALA A 44 -18.10 -3.97 -5.33
CA ALA A 44 -19.39 -3.85 -4.66
C ALA A 44 -19.78 -2.37 -4.54
N ALA A 45 -18.78 -1.53 -4.25
CA ALA A 45 -18.93 -0.07 -4.24
C ALA A 45 -17.59 0.59 -4.61
N ARG A 46 -17.68 1.78 -5.22
CA ARG A 46 -16.53 2.60 -5.58
C ARG A 46 -16.83 4.07 -5.33
N LEU A 47 -15.88 4.77 -4.77
CA LEU A 47 -15.88 6.23 -4.68
C LEU A 47 -14.64 6.77 -5.37
N THR A 48 -14.84 7.62 -6.37
CA THR A 48 -13.77 8.48 -6.91
C THR A 48 -13.88 9.82 -6.20
N LEU A 49 -12.80 10.22 -5.57
CA LEU A 49 -12.74 11.45 -4.79
C LEU A 49 -12.23 12.59 -5.70
N PRO A 50 -12.85 13.75 -5.69
CA PRO A 50 -12.36 14.91 -6.42
C PRO A 50 -11.03 15.40 -5.84
N ALA A 51 -10.31 16.20 -6.61
CA ALA A 51 -9.18 16.96 -6.09
C ALA A 51 -9.64 17.85 -4.93
N GLY A 52 -8.81 18.02 -3.92
CA GLY A 52 -9.10 18.84 -2.74
C GLY A 52 -8.50 18.28 -1.45
N THR A 53 -8.42 19.13 -0.44
CA THR A 53 -7.88 18.79 0.89
C THR A 53 -8.81 17.87 1.68
N ASP A 54 -10.11 17.90 1.39
CA ASP A 54 -11.15 17.18 2.16
C ASP A 54 -11.31 15.71 1.75
N ARG A 55 -10.51 15.23 0.79
CA ARG A 55 -10.66 13.88 0.23
C ARG A 55 -10.61 12.76 1.28
N PHE A 56 -9.81 12.90 2.34
CA PHE A 56 -9.75 11.90 3.43
C PHE A 56 -11.04 11.90 4.24
N THR A 57 -11.52 13.08 4.64
CA THR A 57 -12.78 13.24 5.41
C THR A 57 -13.98 12.80 4.58
N ALA A 58 -14.02 13.14 3.29
CA ALA A 58 -15.07 12.71 2.39
C ALA A 58 -15.07 11.18 2.20
N GLY A 59 -13.89 10.57 2.07
CA GLY A 59 -13.73 9.13 2.00
C GLY A 59 -14.17 8.41 3.28
N GLU A 60 -13.78 8.92 4.43
CA GLU A 60 -14.19 8.38 5.74
C GLU A 60 -15.71 8.48 5.92
N LYS A 61 -16.30 9.62 5.62
CA LYS A 61 -17.76 9.80 5.70
C LYS A 61 -18.50 8.80 4.81
N TRP A 62 -18.09 8.67 3.56
CA TRP A 62 -18.69 7.72 2.63
C TRP A 62 -18.57 6.27 3.10
N LEU A 63 -17.41 5.84 3.63
CA LEU A 63 -17.25 4.49 4.16
C LEU A 63 -18.12 4.24 5.38
N ARG A 64 -18.22 5.22 6.28
CA ARG A 64 -19.08 5.13 7.45
C ARG A 64 -20.55 4.94 7.05
N GLU A 65 -21.09 5.81 6.19
CA GLU A 65 -22.46 5.71 5.69
C GLU A 65 -22.71 4.36 4.99
N LEU A 66 -21.77 3.91 4.16
CA LEU A 66 -21.90 2.66 3.42
C LEU A 66 -21.91 1.42 4.33
N PHE A 67 -21.08 1.42 5.38
CA PHE A 67 -20.92 0.26 6.27
C PHE A 67 -21.91 0.27 7.44
N ASP A 68 -22.38 1.43 7.90
CA ASP A 68 -23.43 1.53 8.93
C ASP A 68 -24.77 0.95 8.43
N ASP A 69 -25.07 1.11 7.15
CA ASP A 69 -26.26 0.53 6.50
C ASP A 69 -26.08 -0.96 6.11
N ALA A 70 -24.85 -1.51 6.20
CA ALA A 70 -24.56 -2.86 5.75
C ALA A 70 -25.11 -3.94 6.72
N ARG A 71 -25.65 -5.01 6.15
CA ARG A 71 -25.98 -6.23 6.90
C ARG A 71 -24.78 -7.15 6.92
N VAL A 72 -24.10 -7.23 8.06
CA VAL A 72 -22.84 -7.96 8.20
C VAL A 72 -23.05 -9.23 9.01
N THR A 73 -22.67 -10.38 8.43
CA THR A 73 -22.49 -11.65 9.11
C THR A 73 -21.00 -11.98 9.05
N ASP A 74 -20.31 -11.90 10.17
CA ASP A 74 -18.87 -12.18 10.26
C ASP A 74 -18.63 -13.25 11.32
N GLU A 75 -18.27 -14.46 10.88
CA GLU A 75 -17.96 -15.59 11.75
C GLU A 75 -16.52 -15.55 12.28
N VAL A 76 -15.64 -14.75 11.66
CA VAL A 76 -14.19 -14.74 11.94
C VAL A 76 -13.82 -13.70 12.98
N ARG A 77 -14.35 -12.50 12.89
CA ARG A 77 -14.25 -11.39 13.85
C ARG A 77 -12.81 -10.99 14.21
N VAL A 78 -11.97 -10.84 13.20
CA VAL A 78 -10.58 -10.39 13.33
C VAL A 78 -10.34 -9.13 12.49
N PRO A 79 -9.30 -8.34 12.75
CA PRO A 79 -8.97 -7.20 11.90
C PRO A 79 -8.76 -7.61 10.45
N GLY A 80 -9.57 -7.06 9.54
CA GLY A 80 -9.57 -7.41 8.12
C GLY A 80 -10.65 -8.41 7.71
N SER A 81 -11.45 -8.96 8.65
CA SER A 81 -12.71 -9.63 8.35
C SER A 81 -13.86 -8.62 8.27
N GLY A 82 -15.00 -9.03 7.76
CA GLY A 82 -16.12 -8.12 7.48
C GLY A 82 -15.90 -7.24 6.25
N PRO A 83 -16.61 -6.11 6.15
CA PRO A 83 -16.47 -5.19 5.02
C PRO A 83 -15.13 -4.44 5.07
N VAL A 84 -14.41 -4.46 3.94
CA VAL A 84 -13.11 -3.81 3.78
C VAL A 84 -13.12 -2.94 2.53
N ALA A 85 -12.51 -1.77 2.60
CA ALA A 85 -12.19 -0.96 1.44
C ALA A 85 -10.67 -0.85 1.24
N LEU A 86 -10.23 -0.90 0.00
CA LEU A 86 -8.87 -0.54 -0.38
C LEU A 86 -8.91 0.83 -1.05
N GLY A 87 -7.91 1.66 -0.75
CA GLY A 87 -7.85 3.02 -1.28
C GLY A 87 -6.47 3.40 -1.81
N SER A 88 -6.47 4.30 -2.76
CA SER A 88 -5.30 5.00 -3.25
C SER A 88 -5.60 6.49 -3.26
N PHE A 89 -4.70 7.28 -2.70
CA PHE A 89 -4.84 8.73 -2.63
C PHE A 89 -3.65 9.39 -3.33
N THR A 90 -3.94 10.41 -4.12
CA THR A 90 -2.89 11.22 -4.75
C THR A 90 -2.07 11.93 -3.68
N PHE A 91 -0.77 12.10 -3.93
CA PHE A 91 0.11 12.85 -3.03
C PHE A 91 -0.30 14.32 -3.00
N ASP A 92 -0.42 14.94 -4.17
CA ASP A 92 -0.86 16.33 -4.30
C ASP A 92 -2.41 16.39 -4.21
N PRO A 93 -2.96 17.17 -3.26
CA PRO A 93 -4.40 17.37 -3.16
C PRO A 93 -5.01 18.03 -4.40
N ALA A 94 -4.25 18.76 -5.18
CA ALA A 94 -4.72 19.37 -6.43
C ALA A 94 -4.91 18.37 -7.58
N CYS A 95 -4.38 17.14 -7.43
CA CYS A 95 -4.50 16.10 -8.45
C CYS A 95 -5.74 15.24 -8.23
N GLU A 96 -6.43 14.91 -9.32
CA GLU A 96 -7.48 13.89 -9.36
C GLU A 96 -6.87 12.48 -9.32
N GLY A 97 -7.69 11.47 -8.99
CA GLY A 97 -7.30 10.05 -9.04
C GLY A 97 -7.33 9.33 -7.70
N SER A 98 -7.70 10.03 -6.62
CA SER A 98 -7.96 9.37 -5.33
C SER A 98 -9.21 8.50 -5.41
N VAL A 99 -9.14 7.27 -4.87
CA VAL A 99 -10.20 6.28 -5.01
C VAL A 99 -10.30 5.40 -3.78
N LEU A 100 -11.53 4.98 -3.46
CA LEU A 100 -11.85 3.92 -2.51
C LEU A 100 -12.66 2.85 -3.22
N ILE A 101 -12.31 1.59 -3.02
CA ILE A 101 -12.96 0.43 -3.64
C ILE A 101 -13.30 -0.59 -2.56
N VAL A 102 -14.57 -0.98 -2.50
CA VAL A 102 -15.05 -2.10 -1.71
C VAL A 102 -15.18 -3.30 -2.66
N PRO A 103 -14.35 -4.35 -2.52
CA PRO A 103 -14.40 -5.50 -3.41
C PRO A 103 -15.69 -6.32 -3.21
N ARG A 104 -16.13 -7.04 -4.25
CA ARG A 104 -17.21 -8.03 -4.11
C ARG A 104 -16.75 -9.29 -3.40
N VAL A 105 -15.50 -9.67 -3.62
CA VAL A 105 -14.86 -10.83 -3.02
C VAL A 105 -13.53 -10.40 -2.44
N LEU A 106 -13.31 -10.78 -1.19
CA LEU A 106 -12.06 -10.58 -0.47
C LEU A 106 -11.62 -11.91 0.12
N LEU A 107 -10.43 -12.35 -0.22
CA LEU A 107 -9.76 -13.51 0.36
C LEU A 107 -8.58 -13.03 1.18
N ALA A 108 -8.49 -13.47 2.41
CA ALA A 108 -7.47 -12.98 3.32
C ALA A 108 -6.86 -14.12 4.14
N ARG A 109 -5.63 -13.90 4.59
CA ARG A 109 -4.90 -14.76 5.53
C ARG A 109 -4.14 -13.91 6.53
N ARG A 110 -4.15 -14.33 7.78
CA ARG A 110 -3.38 -13.71 8.85
C ARG A 110 -3.16 -14.70 9.99
N ASP A 111 -1.92 -14.81 10.43
CA ASP A 111 -1.53 -15.62 11.60
C ASP A 111 -2.06 -17.07 11.49
N GLY A 112 -1.99 -17.68 10.31
CA GLY A 112 -2.43 -19.05 10.03
C GLY A 112 -3.94 -19.23 9.86
N ARG A 113 -4.75 -18.19 10.00
CA ARG A 113 -6.20 -18.21 9.72
C ARG A 113 -6.48 -17.60 8.36
N SER A 114 -7.43 -18.19 7.65
CA SER A 114 -7.85 -17.70 6.32
C SER A 114 -9.37 -17.52 6.30
N TRP A 115 -9.83 -16.51 5.60
CA TRP A 115 -11.25 -16.23 5.46
C TRP A 115 -11.60 -15.64 4.10
N LEU A 116 -12.85 -15.86 3.73
CA LEU A 116 -13.49 -15.35 2.55
C LEU A 116 -14.60 -14.39 2.96
N THR A 117 -14.51 -13.14 2.51
CA THR A 117 -15.58 -12.14 2.65
C THR A 117 -16.21 -11.91 1.29
N THR A 118 -17.52 -12.00 1.21
CA THR A 118 -18.29 -11.73 0.00
C THR A 118 -19.31 -10.63 0.25
N ILE A 119 -19.46 -9.74 -0.72
CA ILE A 119 -20.43 -8.64 -0.69
C ILE A 119 -21.35 -8.78 -1.87
N GLY A 120 -22.60 -9.10 -1.59
CA GLY A 120 -23.63 -9.34 -2.59
C GLY A 120 -24.87 -10.01 -2.00
N GLY A 121 -25.77 -10.42 -2.87
CA GLY A 121 -26.99 -11.12 -2.47
C GLY A 121 -26.84 -12.65 -2.53
N ARG A 122 -27.97 -13.34 -2.71
CA ARG A 122 -28.03 -14.80 -2.89
C ARG A 122 -27.11 -15.25 -4.03
N GLY A 123 -26.32 -16.30 -3.79
CA GLY A 123 -25.39 -16.88 -4.76
C GLY A 123 -23.96 -16.29 -4.72
N ALA A 124 -23.66 -15.44 -3.75
CA ALA A 124 -22.25 -15.07 -3.48
C ALA A 124 -21.43 -16.30 -3.03
N PRO A 125 -20.18 -16.47 -3.48
CA PRO A 125 -19.36 -17.61 -3.09
C PRO A 125 -19.17 -17.66 -1.57
N ALA A 126 -19.32 -18.87 -1.00
CA ALA A 126 -19.14 -19.13 0.43
C ALA A 126 -18.00 -20.14 0.71
N ALA A 127 -17.29 -20.59 -0.33
CA ALA A 127 -16.19 -21.53 -0.24
C ALA A 127 -15.17 -21.31 -1.37
N LEU A 128 -13.94 -21.81 -1.20
CA LEU A 128 -12.84 -21.58 -2.15
C LEU A 128 -13.07 -22.23 -3.51
N ASP A 129 -13.76 -23.36 -3.56
CA ASP A 129 -14.10 -24.10 -4.78
C ASP A 129 -15.16 -23.40 -5.65
N GLN A 130 -15.88 -22.44 -5.07
CA GLN A 130 -16.86 -21.61 -5.77
C GLN A 130 -16.23 -20.35 -6.38
N LEU A 131 -14.95 -20.09 -6.07
CA LEU A 131 -14.24 -18.94 -6.64
C LEU A 131 -13.86 -19.19 -8.10
N PRO A 132 -13.85 -18.16 -8.95
CA PRO A 132 -13.42 -18.30 -10.33
C PRO A 132 -11.96 -18.75 -10.41
N ALA A 133 -11.65 -19.64 -11.34
CA ALA A 133 -10.27 -19.99 -11.63
C ALA A 133 -9.50 -18.78 -12.15
N PRO A 134 -8.24 -18.58 -11.72
CA PRO A 134 -7.42 -17.50 -12.23
C PRO A 134 -7.18 -17.63 -13.73
N ALA A 135 -7.41 -16.54 -14.48
CA ALA A 135 -7.02 -16.48 -15.87
C ALA A 135 -5.49 -16.51 -16.00
N PRO A 136 -4.94 -17.12 -17.06
CA PRO A 136 -3.50 -17.12 -17.31
C PRO A 136 -2.92 -15.71 -17.30
N VAL A 137 -1.76 -15.54 -16.68
CA VAL A 137 -1.01 -14.29 -16.69
C VAL A 137 -0.04 -14.33 -17.88
N THR A 138 -0.19 -13.39 -18.80
CA THR A 138 0.65 -13.29 -19.99
C THR A 138 1.70 -12.21 -19.83
N ALA A 139 2.89 -12.42 -20.41
CA ALA A 139 3.92 -11.41 -20.45
C ALA A 139 3.49 -10.25 -21.38
N PRO A 140 3.85 -8.99 -21.08
CA PRO A 140 3.44 -7.80 -21.85
C PRO A 140 4.12 -7.67 -23.22
N GLY A 141 4.93 -8.66 -23.64
CA GLY A 141 5.72 -8.62 -24.86
C GLY A 141 6.95 -7.72 -24.75
N GLN A 142 7.30 -7.03 -25.84
CA GLN A 142 8.41 -6.09 -25.83
C GLN A 142 8.06 -4.83 -25.05
N VAL A 143 9.00 -4.37 -24.21
CA VAL A 143 8.86 -3.14 -23.42
C VAL A 143 9.90 -2.13 -23.88
N ARG A 144 9.47 -0.95 -24.26
CA ARG A 144 10.31 0.21 -24.56
C ARG A 144 10.20 1.23 -23.43
N TRP A 145 11.33 1.78 -23.05
CA TRP A 145 11.42 2.79 -22.00
C TRP A 145 11.65 4.17 -22.61
N SER A 146 11.04 5.17 -22.03
CA SER A 146 11.26 6.57 -22.34
C SER A 146 11.25 7.42 -21.08
N ASP A 147 11.72 8.64 -21.18
CA ASP A 147 11.60 9.61 -20.10
C ASP A 147 10.13 9.85 -19.73
N GLY A 148 9.90 10.10 -18.47
CA GLY A 148 8.61 10.52 -17.92
C GLY A 148 8.42 12.04 -18.01
N SER A 149 8.14 12.65 -16.86
CA SER A 149 7.94 14.11 -16.76
C SER A 149 9.22 14.93 -16.95
N LEU A 150 10.37 14.37 -16.62
CA LEU A 150 11.70 14.98 -16.78
C LEU A 150 12.66 14.04 -17.51
N SER A 151 13.42 14.58 -18.45
CA SER A 151 14.58 13.88 -19.00
C SER A 151 15.70 13.75 -17.97
N ALA A 152 16.70 12.87 -18.23
CA ALA A 152 17.82 12.70 -17.32
C ALA A 152 18.58 14.01 -17.04
N PRO A 153 18.93 14.86 -18.06
CA PRO A 153 19.59 16.13 -17.79
C PRO A 153 18.72 17.11 -16.98
N GLN A 154 17.41 17.15 -17.25
CA GLN A 154 16.49 18.01 -16.47
C GLN A 154 16.39 17.57 -15.02
N TRP A 155 16.42 16.25 -14.77
CA TRP A 155 16.48 15.71 -13.44
C TRP A 155 17.76 16.09 -12.69
N GLU A 156 18.91 15.99 -13.33
CA GLU A 156 20.20 16.42 -12.75
C GLU A 156 20.19 17.91 -12.40
N GLN A 157 19.61 18.75 -13.26
CA GLN A 157 19.43 20.18 -12.99
C GLN A 157 18.52 20.43 -11.79
N ALA A 158 17.39 19.67 -11.67
CA ALA A 158 16.50 19.79 -10.52
C ALA A 158 17.20 19.39 -9.21
N VAL A 159 18.03 18.35 -9.23
CA VAL A 159 18.86 17.95 -8.09
C VAL A 159 19.86 19.05 -7.71
N ALA A 160 20.54 19.63 -8.69
CA ALA A 160 21.50 20.71 -8.46
C ALA A 160 20.82 21.96 -7.85
N ALA A 161 19.64 22.32 -8.36
CA ALA A 161 18.84 23.43 -7.82
C ALA A 161 18.38 23.17 -6.38
N ALA A 162 17.95 21.94 -6.09
CA ALA A 162 17.57 21.56 -4.73
C ALA A 162 18.74 21.61 -3.75
N VAL A 163 19.92 21.14 -4.16
CA VAL A 163 21.15 21.24 -3.35
C VAL A 163 21.55 22.70 -3.10
N ALA A 164 21.41 23.55 -4.13
CA ALA A 164 21.70 25.00 -3.96
C ALA A 164 20.71 25.65 -2.97
N ALA A 165 19.43 25.32 -3.03
CA ALA A 165 18.41 25.82 -2.09
C ALA A 165 18.68 25.38 -0.64
N ILE A 166 19.13 24.14 -0.42
CA ILE A 166 19.53 23.63 0.89
C ILE A 166 20.76 24.39 1.40
N ARG A 167 21.79 24.60 0.57
CA ARG A 167 22.99 25.35 0.94
C ARG A 167 22.71 26.82 1.26
N ALA A 168 21.72 27.39 0.62
CA ALA A 168 21.25 28.76 0.88
C ALA A 168 20.33 28.87 2.12
N GLY A 169 19.99 27.74 2.78
CA GLY A 169 19.09 27.71 3.93
C GLY A 169 17.60 27.91 3.59
N ALA A 170 17.25 27.89 2.30
CA ALA A 170 15.86 27.98 1.86
C ALA A 170 15.07 26.68 2.09
N LEU A 171 15.76 25.56 2.15
CA LEU A 171 15.20 24.24 2.44
C LEU A 171 16.12 23.52 3.44
N SER A 172 15.52 22.77 4.38
CA SER A 172 16.26 21.88 5.27
C SER A 172 16.44 20.49 4.67
N LYS A 173 15.40 20.00 3.97
CA LYS A 173 15.36 18.69 3.31
C LYS A 173 14.39 18.72 2.13
N VAL A 174 14.67 17.94 1.12
CA VAL A 174 13.75 17.66 0.02
C VAL A 174 13.88 16.21 -0.43
N VAL A 175 12.77 15.60 -0.82
CA VAL A 175 12.73 14.30 -1.47
C VAL A 175 12.30 14.52 -2.92
N LEU A 176 13.11 14.05 -3.86
CA LEU A 176 12.85 14.18 -5.28
C LEU A 176 12.46 12.82 -5.86
N ALA A 177 11.44 12.78 -6.71
CA ALA A 177 11.01 11.59 -7.42
C ALA A 177 11.16 11.77 -8.93
N ARG A 178 11.54 10.72 -9.65
CA ARG A 178 11.62 10.67 -11.11
C ARG A 178 10.76 9.53 -11.62
N ASP A 179 10.05 9.77 -12.69
CA ASP A 179 9.25 8.78 -13.39
C ASP A 179 9.90 8.37 -14.72
N LEU A 180 9.60 7.14 -15.13
CA LEU A 180 9.90 6.62 -16.45
C LEU A 180 8.62 6.03 -17.04
N ARG A 181 8.48 6.09 -18.34
CA ARG A 181 7.39 5.44 -19.06
C ARG A 181 7.84 4.12 -19.64
N ALA A 182 7.09 3.07 -19.37
CA ALA A 182 7.24 1.76 -19.98
C ALA A 182 6.09 1.54 -20.96
N LEU A 183 6.40 1.46 -22.24
CA LEU A 183 5.42 1.14 -23.29
C LEU A 183 5.60 -0.31 -23.72
N ALA A 184 4.61 -1.12 -23.41
CA ALA A 184 4.59 -2.53 -23.76
C ALA A 184 3.82 -2.77 -25.08
N SER A 185 4.17 -3.80 -25.83
CA SER A 185 3.46 -4.20 -27.06
C SER A 185 2.12 -4.91 -26.78
N GLY A 186 1.88 -5.32 -25.54
CA GLY A 186 0.63 -5.92 -25.08
C GLY A 186 0.22 -5.40 -23.70
N PRO A 187 -0.95 -5.79 -23.20
CA PRO A 187 -1.43 -5.36 -21.90
C PRO A 187 -0.45 -5.75 -20.77
N ILE A 188 -0.22 -4.84 -19.83
CA ILE A 188 0.54 -5.11 -18.62
C ILE A 188 -0.43 -5.63 -17.56
N ASP A 189 -0.33 -6.91 -17.23
CA ASP A 189 -1.13 -7.50 -16.17
C ASP A 189 -0.52 -7.17 -14.80
N PRO A 190 -1.24 -6.46 -13.90
CA PRO A 190 -0.75 -6.10 -12.57
C PRO A 190 -0.32 -7.30 -11.74
N ARG A 191 -0.94 -8.47 -11.93
CA ARG A 191 -0.61 -9.71 -11.20
C ARG A 191 0.83 -10.16 -11.45
N LEU A 192 1.35 -9.93 -12.66
CA LEU A 192 2.74 -10.23 -12.98
C LEU A 192 3.70 -9.37 -12.14
N LEU A 193 3.41 -8.09 -12.02
CA LEU A 193 4.21 -7.16 -11.20
C LEU A 193 4.10 -7.50 -9.72
N LEU A 194 2.89 -7.73 -9.22
CA LEU A 194 2.63 -8.11 -7.82
C LEU A 194 3.42 -9.37 -7.43
N THR A 195 3.34 -10.44 -8.22
CA THR A 195 4.02 -11.70 -7.93
C THR A 195 5.54 -11.51 -7.93
N ARG A 196 6.09 -10.75 -8.89
CA ARG A 196 7.52 -10.46 -8.94
C ARG A 196 7.99 -9.60 -7.76
N LEU A 197 7.21 -8.59 -7.38
CA LEU A 197 7.52 -7.72 -6.25
C LEU A 197 7.46 -8.49 -4.93
N ALA A 198 6.43 -9.29 -4.70
CA ALA A 198 6.29 -10.12 -3.51
C ALA A 198 7.41 -11.15 -3.37
N ALA A 199 7.81 -11.79 -4.47
CA ALA A 199 8.92 -12.75 -4.48
C ALA A 199 10.27 -12.07 -4.26
N ARG A 200 10.51 -10.90 -4.85
CA ARG A 200 11.78 -10.15 -4.75
C ARG A 200 11.95 -9.45 -3.41
N TYR A 201 10.84 -8.97 -2.83
CA TYR A 201 10.80 -8.15 -1.61
C TYR A 201 9.77 -8.72 -0.62
N PRO A 202 9.99 -9.90 -0.05
CA PRO A 202 9.00 -10.58 0.80
C PRO A 202 8.67 -9.80 2.07
N ASP A 203 9.58 -8.94 2.53
CA ASP A 203 9.41 -8.09 3.71
C ASP A 203 8.67 -6.77 3.42
N CYS A 204 8.45 -6.45 2.16
CA CYS A 204 7.63 -5.31 1.75
C CYS A 204 6.15 -5.69 1.66
N TYR A 205 5.29 -4.70 1.83
CA TYR A 205 3.89 -4.81 1.46
C TYR A 205 3.79 -4.69 -0.06
N ALA A 206 3.46 -5.79 -0.75
CA ALA A 206 3.09 -5.77 -2.16
C ALA A 206 1.62 -5.38 -2.26
N PHE A 207 1.31 -4.37 -3.06
CA PHE A 207 -0.04 -3.82 -3.14
C PHE A 207 -0.49 -3.53 -4.57
N SER A 208 -1.82 -3.57 -4.77
CA SER A 208 -2.49 -3.12 -5.99
C SER A 208 -3.82 -2.46 -5.64
N CYS A 209 -4.07 -1.29 -6.21
CA CYS A 209 -5.35 -0.59 -6.10
C CYS A 209 -5.54 0.33 -7.31
N ALA A 210 -6.61 0.14 -8.07
CA ALA A 210 -7.00 1.00 -9.21
C ALA A 210 -5.86 1.28 -10.22
N GLY A 211 -5.06 0.25 -10.55
CA GLY A 211 -3.94 0.37 -11.49
C GLY A 211 -2.60 0.78 -10.86
N LEU A 212 -2.60 1.30 -9.63
CA LEU A 212 -1.37 1.50 -8.87
C LEU A 212 -0.87 0.16 -8.34
N VAL A 213 0.37 -0.22 -8.68
CA VAL A 213 1.03 -1.44 -8.21
C VAL A 213 2.38 -1.08 -7.63
N GLY A 214 2.72 -1.66 -6.48
CA GLY A 214 4.00 -1.38 -5.85
C GLY A 214 4.35 -2.34 -4.74
N ALA A 215 5.52 -2.10 -4.14
CA ALA A 215 5.96 -2.72 -2.90
C ALA A 215 6.63 -1.66 -2.02
N THR A 216 6.31 -1.66 -0.73
CA THR A 216 6.87 -0.72 0.25
C THR A 216 7.22 -1.41 1.55
N PRO A 217 8.39 -1.15 2.14
CA PRO A 217 8.71 -1.60 3.49
C PRO A 217 8.05 -0.73 4.55
N GLU A 218 7.56 0.45 4.18
CA GLU A 218 7.10 1.47 5.09
C GLU A 218 5.63 1.29 5.47
N LEU A 219 5.35 1.29 6.77
CA LEU A 219 4.01 1.38 7.32
C LEU A 219 3.76 2.83 7.75
N TYR A 220 3.16 3.62 6.86
CA TYR A 220 2.91 5.03 7.13
C TYR A 220 2.06 5.23 8.39
N ILE A 221 0.93 4.53 8.48
CA ILE A 221 0.10 4.54 9.68
C ILE A 221 -0.77 3.28 9.76
N ARG A 222 -0.94 2.75 10.97
CA ARG A 222 -1.91 1.71 11.31
C ARG A 222 -2.66 2.13 12.56
N ARG A 223 -3.98 2.06 12.49
CA ARG A 223 -4.85 2.18 13.66
C ARG A 223 -5.53 0.84 13.93
N THR A 224 -5.50 0.38 15.16
CA THR A 224 -6.22 -0.82 15.62
C THR A 224 -6.86 -0.47 16.96
N GLY A 225 -8.17 -0.31 16.97
CA GLY A 225 -8.87 0.27 18.13
C GLY A 225 -8.31 1.66 18.47
N ASP A 226 -7.81 1.81 19.69
CA ASP A 226 -7.24 3.07 20.18
C ASP A 226 -5.74 3.20 19.95
N ARG A 227 -5.09 2.15 19.44
CA ARG A 227 -3.65 2.17 19.17
C ARG A 227 -3.35 2.62 17.76
N VAL A 228 -2.49 3.63 17.64
CA VAL A 228 -1.90 4.09 16.39
C VAL A 228 -0.43 3.72 16.35
N THR A 229 0.04 3.21 15.21
CA THR A 229 1.45 2.85 14.98
C THR A 229 1.87 3.39 13.63
N SER A 230 3.07 3.96 13.58
CA SER A 230 3.76 4.41 12.37
C SER A 230 5.18 3.87 12.36
N LEU A 231 5.68 3.47 11.20
CA LEU A 231 7.07 3.09 10.98
C LEU A 231 7.68 4.12 10.04
N VAL A 232 8.54 4.97 10.61
CA VAL A 232 9.23 6.03 9.86
C VAL A 232 10.55 5.49 9.35
N LEU A 233 10.77 5.52 8.04
CA LEU A 233 12.00 5.08 7.39
C LEU A 233 12.69 6.26 6.71
N ALA A 234 13.98 6.46 6.99
CA ALA A 234 14.83 7.39 6.25
C ALA A 234 16.30 6.95 6.36
N GLY A 235 17.09 7.27 5.35
CA GLY A 235 18.45 6.75 5.18
C GLY A 235 18.46 5.34 4.58
N THR A 236 19.34 5.12 3.60
CA THR A 236 19.44 3.83 2.90
C THR A 236 20.91 3.52 2.63
N ALA A 237 21.28 2.27 2.83
CA ALA A 237 22.57 1.71 2.41
C ALA A 237 22.35 0.45 1.55
N PRO A 238 23.23 0.15 0.59
CA PRO A 238 23.15 -1.11 -0.15
C PRO A 238 23.38 -2.30 0.79
N ARG A 239 22.85 -3.47 0.41
CA ARG A 239 23.14 -4.72 1.11
C ARG A 239 24.56 -5.18 0.80
N GLY A 240 25.24 -5.71 1.80
CA GLY A 240 26.57 -6.30 1.63
C GLY A 240 26.52 -7.66 0.94
N GLY A 241 27.60 -8.01 0.21
CA GLY A 241 27.75 -9.31 -0.44
C GLY A 241 28.02 -10.48 0.53
N SER A 242 28.23 -10.20 1.80
CA SER A 242 28.38 -11.18 2.89
C SER A 242 27.77 -10.62 4.18
N PRO A 243 27.45 -11.48 5.18
CA PRO A 243 26.93 -11.02 6.46
C PRO A 243 27.79 -9.95 7.14
N ALA A 244 29.10 -10.14 7.16
CA ALA A 244 30.04 -9.17 7.76
C ALA A 244 30.05 -7.83 7.00
N ALA A 245 30.02 -7.85 5.66
CA ALA A 245 29.94 -6.63 4.86
C ALA A 245 28.57 -5.92 5.07
N ASP A 246 27.49 -6.68 5.19
CA ASP A 246 26.15 -6.14 5.45
C ASP A 246 26.08 -5.48 6.84
N ASP A 247 26.67 -6.10 7.85
CA ASP A 247 26.76 -5.54 9.19
C ASP A 247 27.59 -4.26 9.23
N ALA A 248 28.72 -4.21 8.53
CA ALA A 248 29.55 -3.02 8.42
C ALA A 248 28.82 -1.85 7.74
N LEU A 249 28.09 -2.12 6.65
CA LEU A 249 27.28 -1.12 5.94
C LEU A 249 26.13 -0.62 6.82
N GLY A 250 25.47 -1.52 7.54
CA GLY A 250 24.41 -1.16 8.50
C GLY A 250 24.94 -0.30 9.65
N ALA A 251 26.08 -0.65 10.23
CA ALA A 251 26.73 0.15 11.27
C ALA A 251 27.12 1.54 10.74
N GLY A 252 27.65 1.61 9.52
CA GLY A 252 27.98 2.88 8.86
C GLY A 252 26.75 3.75 8.62
N LEU A 253 25.59 3.16 8.28
CA LEU A 253 24.33 3.88 8.13
C LEU A 253 23.87 4.52 9.45
N LEU A 254 23.91 3.76 10.55
CA LEU A 254 23.53 4.24 11.87
C LEU A 254 24.51 5.29 12.44
N ALA A 255 25.79 5.20 12.09
CA ALA A 255 26.82 6.14 12.52
C ALA A 255 26.89 7.41 11.66
N SER A 256 26.18 7.49 10.55
CA SER A 256 26.20 8.63 9.63
C SER A 256 25.41 9.80 10.17
N PRO A 257 26.05 10.96 10.52
CA PRO A 257 25.33 12.13 11.01
C PRO A 257 24.26 12.60 10.04
N LYS A 258 24.55 12.59 8.74
CA LYS A 258 23.58 12.95 7.68
C LYS A 258 22.33 12.07 7.73
N ASN A 259 22.48 10.75 7.81
CA ASN A 259 21.35 9.84 7.81
C ASN A 259 20.54 9.93 9.12
N VAL A 260 21.21 10.14 10.25
CA VAL A 260 20.57 10.34 11.55
C VAL A 260 19.75 11.64 11.55
N GLU A 261 20.30 12.72 11.02
CA GLU A 261 19.61 14.00 10.86
C GLU A 261 18.41 13.88 9.92
N GLU A 262 18.59 13.22 8.78
CA GLU A 262 17.52 12.94 7.81
C GLU A 262 16.35 12.17 8.45
N HIS A 263 16.67 11.11 9.20
CA HIS A 263 15.67 10.35 9.95
C HIS A 263 14.99 11.21 11.01
N GLY A 264 15.73 12.07 11.71
CA GLY A 264 15.22 12.99 12.71
C GLY A 264 14.12 13.91 12.18
N TYR A 265 14.28 14.48 10.98
CA TYR A 265 13.23 15.29 10.34
C TYR A 265 11.94 14.52 10.10
N ALA A 266 12.05 13.30 9.60
CA ALA A 266 10.88 12.45 9.31
C ALA A 266 10.15 12.08 10.61
N VAL A 267 10.88 11.68 11.65
CA VAL A 267 10.31 11.36 12.98
C VAL A 267 9.64 12.58 13.60
N ALA A 268 10.28 13.75 13.55
CA ALA A 268 9.74 14.99 14.09
C ALA A 268 8.41 15.38 13.41
N ALA A 269 8.33 15.25 12.09
CA ALA A 269 7.13 15.54 11.33
C ALA A 269 5.95 14.62 11.72
N VAL A 270 6.19 13.31 11.80
CA VAL A 270 5.16 12.33 12.21
C VAL A 270 4.74 12.56 13.67
N ARG A 271 5.71 12.81 14.56
CA ARG A 271 5.43 13.13 15.96
C ARG A 271 4.55 14.37 16.10
N ALA A 272 4.88 15.44 15.39
CA ALA A 272 4.10 16.68 15.43
C ALA A 272 2.67 16.47 14.94
N ALA A 273 2.48 15.65 13.89
CA ALA A 273 1.16 15.34 13.36
C ALA A 273 0.31 14.46 14.29
N LEU A 274 0.93 13.52 15.02
CA LEU A 274 0.22 12.59 15.90
C LEU A 274 0.00 13.12 17.32
N ALA A 275 0.87 14.00 17.82
CA ALA A 275 0.81 14.50 19.20
C ALA A 275 -0.56 15.09 19.60
N PRO A 276 -1.26 15.89 18.77
CA PRO A 276 -2.57 16.42 19.14
C PRO A 276 -3.69 15.40 19.09
N LEU A 277 -3.44 14.21 18.53
CA LEU A 277 -4.45 13.15 18.32
C LEU A 277 -4.30 11.97 19.30
N CYS A 278 -3.21 11.92 20.06
CA CYS A 278 -2.88 10.82 20.95
C CYS A 278 -2.74 11.29 22.40
N ALA A 279 -3.36 10.59 23.35
CA ALA A 279 -3.20 10.87 24.76
C ALA A 279 -1.77 10.58 25.25
N GLU A 280 -1.16 9.53 24.69
CA GLU A 280 0.23 9.16 24.95
C GLU A 280 0.95 8.89 23.61
N LEU A 281 2.18 9.35 23.49
CA LEU A 281 3.01 9.14 22.31
C LEU A 281 4.40 8.66 22.73
N SER A 282 4.74 7.44 22.34
CA SER A 282 6.08 6.87 22.53
C SER A 282 6.84 6.84 21.22
N VAL A 283 8.07 7.32 21.23
CA VAL A 283 8.99 7.30 20.11
C VAL A 283 10.25 6.56 20.52
N ALA A 284 10.76 5.67 19.67
CA ALA A 284 12.01 4.97 19.93
C ALA A 284 13.16 5.97 20.17
N PRO A 285 14.03 5.77 21.17
CA PRO A 285 15.08 6.72 21.52
C PRO A 285 16.19 6.82 20.45
N ALA A 286 16.35 5.78 19.64
CA ALA A 286 17.33 5.72 18.56
C ALA A 286 16.76 4.96 17.35
N PRO A 287 17.23 5.27 16.14
CA PRO A 287 16.86 4.50 14.95
C PRO A 287 17.41 3.08 15.00
N ALA A 288 16.69 2.16 14.37
CA ALA A 288 17.11 0.77 14.19
C ALA A 288 17.17 0.43 12.70
N LEU A 289 17.97 -0.59 12.35
CA LEU A 289 18.04 -1.08 10.97
C LEU A 289 16.82 -1.93 10.63
N LEU A 290 16.19 -1.62 9.52
CA LEU A 290 15.27 -2.54 8.84
C LEU A 290 16.07 -3.27 7.76
N ARG A 291 16.11 -4.61 7.81
CA ARG A 291 16.86 -5.46 6.87
C ARG A 291 15.93 -6.27 5.97
#